data_d789b25d4b2bbbf67421ce526620f19d
#
_entry.id   d789b25d4b2bbbf67421ce526620f19d
#
_cell.length_a   1.000
_cell.length_b   1.000
_cell.length_c   1.000
_cell.angle_alpha   90.00
_cell.angle_beta   90.00
_cell.angle_gamma   90.00
#
_symmetry.space_group_name_H-M   'P 1'
#
loop_
_entity.id
_entity.type
_entity.pdbx_description
1 polymer ?
#
loop_
_entity_poly.entity_id
_entity_poly.type
_entity_poly.pdbx_seq_one_letter_code
_entity_poly.pdbx_strand_id
1 'polypeptide(L)'
;MNLNQFLALVRLRMLLTVNQIKKAGISNSILFIIIGVALVLFAVSSFIGALTFGVAWVKESSAGNVLFAWNAMVIGFLFMWGINVVGRVQQNNAISIEKLLHSPITFHGAFFLNFLSTFFNFTYITFVPLMIGLAIAMPIARGWPSAVAIPLTLSFLFMVTAITYQFRNWLAAKMENKRTRGILMTAIPILFVVIYISVIELSNSKSVFEKLSQVGMGWLPSGVAYAQTGNWHSGALGSIVMTAIGCVSLFFAYKTGMRKFTGASVARASQKDSSKARKNWIDSRMFAAIPGVSNPVAGIALGTMQSVRRAPEVYAALVPLLALAIFGTPYLIGKKDYVIPTWSIDILPLGLISVAMLGFPAFLFSSFSYIRDGFRAYILSPVPRSDVLFGINLAMAIPTMIMGWITMIILQCFVPVGAFWFLGNLIALPACFLLLCIVANLITVFFPLGLKRGSMTPVNTRVIPVVMLYLGVMLGPFVALLPAMVVHIAMQLVEKSMGWPMGWLYLILTLVLLLVSWLVYRKSLVELGNWLWRKEPAILDVVANIPE
;
A
#
# COMPACT_ATOMS: atom_id res chain seq x y z
N MET A 1 33.60 11.94 12.47
CA MET A 1 33.65 10.67 11.72
C MET A 1 34.61 10.87 10.57
N ASN A 2 35.66 10.05 10.48
CA ASN A 2 36.59 10.12 9.36
C ASN A 2 35.91 9.59 8.09
N LEU A 3 36.24 10.17 6.92
CA LEU A 3 35.69 9.76 5.62
C LEU A 3 35.81 8.25 5.39
N ASN A 4 36.96 7.66 5.85
CA ASN A 4 37.21 6.23 5.78
C ASN A 4 36.20 5.38 6.57
N GLN A 5 35.74 5.85 7.73
CA GLN A 5 34.70 5.17 8.51
C GLN A 5 33.33 5.22 7.82
N PHE A 6 33.01 6.35 7.17
CA PHE A 6 31.79 6.48 6.39
C PHE A 6 31.78 5.55 5.18
N LEU A 7 32.87 5.54 4.42
CA LEU A 7 33.03 4.65 3.27
C LEU A 7 32.97 3.17 3.69
N ALA A 8 33.59 2.80 4.82
CA ALA A 8 33.51 1.45 5.36
C ALA A 8 32.07 1.03 5.69
N LEU A 9 31.26 1.92 6.27
CA LEU A 9 29.85 1.67 6.56
C LEU A 9 29.00 1.50 5.30
N VAL A 10 29.21 2.37 4.31
CA VAL A 10 28.54 2.25 3.00
C VAL A 10 28.90 0.92 2.34
N ARG A 11 30.21 0.57 2.35
CA ARG A 11 30.69 -0.71 1.81
C ARG A 11 30.10 -1.91 2.55
N LEU A 12 30.04 -1.87 3.89
CA LEU A 12 29.40 -2.91 4.70
C LEU A 12 27.94 -3.09 4.30
N ARG A 13 27.20 -2.01 4.14
CA ARG A 13 25.79 -2.05 3.73
C ARG A 13 25.60 -2.65 2.34
N MET A 14 26.46 -2.24 1.38
CA MET A 14 26.44 -2.83 0.05
C MET A 14 26.75 -4.33 0.08
N LEU A 15 27.78 -4.74 0.85
CA LEU A 15 28.15 -6.14 0.99
C LEU A 15 27.03 -6.97 1.64
N LEU A 16 26.36 -6.44 2.66
CA LEU A 16 25.20 -7.11 3.28
C LEU A 16 24.08 -7.31 2.27
N THR A 17 23.76 -6.28 1.47
CA THR A 17 22.75 -6.37 0.41
C THR A 17 23.14 -7.40 -0.65
N VAL A 18 24.38 -7.34 -1.14
CA VAL A 18 24.89 -8.29 -2.15
C VAL A 18 24.90 -9.72 -1.61
N ASN A 19 25.30 -9.94 -0.36
CA ASN A 19 25.29 -11.26 0.24
C ASN A 19 23.87 -11.80 0.46
N GLN A 20 22.91 -10.93 0.79
CA GLN A 20 21.49 -11.30 0.87
C GLN A 20 20.96 -11.73 -0.50
N ILE A 21 21.32 -10.99 -1.56
CA ILE A 21 20.94 -11.32 -2.95
C ILE A 21 21.56 -12.66 -3.36
N LYS A 22 22.85 -12.88 -3.09
CA LYS A 22 23.53 -14.15 -3.40
C LYS A 22 22.90 -15.35 -2.68
N LYS A 23 22.53 -15.20 -1.41
CA LYS A 23 21.84 -16.25 -0.64
C LYS A 23 20.43 -16.57 -1.18
N ALA A 24 19.80 -15.65 -1.89
CA ALA A 24 18.47 -15.84 -2.47
C ALA A 24 18.44 -16.77 -3.70
N GLY A 25 19.61 -17.16 -4.23
CA GLY A 25 19.73 -18.02 -5.42
C GLY A 25 19.94 -17.24 -6.72
N ILE A 26 20.47 -17.92 -7.73
CA ILE A 26 20.91 -17.31 -9.00
C ILE A 26 19.74 -16.61 -9.72
N SER A 27 18.61 -17.28 -9.87
CA SER A 27 17.42 -16.73 -10.56
C SER A 27 16.91 -15.42 -9.90
N ASN A 28 16.90 -15.39 -8.55
CA ASN A 28 16.51 -14.19 -7.80
C ASN A 28 17.54 -13.07 -7.96
N SER A 29 18.82 -13.41 -8.02
CA SER A 29 19.90 -12.43 -8.21
C SER A 29 19.82 -11.77 -9.59
N ILE A 30 19.57 -12.56 -10.64
CA ILE A 30 19.38 -12.04 -12.00
C ILE A 30 18.17 -11.09 -12.06
N LEU A 31 17.03 -11.52 -11.51
CA LEU A 31 15.82 -10.69 -11.51
C LEU A 31 16.02 -9.38 -10.72
N PHE A 32 16.73 -9.43 -9.60
CA PHE A 32 17.06 -8.23 -8.82
C PHE A 32 17.93 -7.25 -9.61
N ILE A 33 18.91 -7.76 -10.36
CA ILE A 33 19.75 -6.95 -11.24
C ILE A 33 18.92 -6.33 -12.37
N ILE A 34 18.06 -7.11 -13.01
CA ILE A 34 17.17 -6.63 -14.09
C ILE A 34 16.26 -5.50 -13.58
N ILE A 35 15.62 -5.68 -12.42
CA ILE A 35 14.78 -4.65 -11.82
C ILE A 35 15.61 -3.42 -11.46
N GLY A 36 16.81 -3.60 -10.90
CA GLY A 36 17.71 -2.50 -10.57
C GLY A 36 18.13 -1.68 -11.79
N VAL A 37 18.51 -2.37 -12.88
CA VAL A 37 18.85 -1.73 -14.16
C VAL A 37 17.62 -1.02 -14.74
N ALA A 38 16.47 -1.65 -14.75
CA ALA A 38 15.21 -1.05 -15.24
C ALA A 38 14.86 0.24 -14.47
N LEU A 39 15.02 0.24 -13.14
CA LEU A 39 14.79 1.43 -12.31
C LEU A 39 15.78 2.56 -12.62
N VAL A 40 17.05 2.24 -12.84
CA VAL A 40 18.06 3.24 -13.23
C VAL A 40 17.75 3.80 -14.61
N LEU A 41 17.44 2.95 -15.59
CA LEU A 41 17.05 3.37 -16.93
C LEU A 41 15.77 4.26 -16.89
N PHE A 42 14.79 3.88 -16.07
CA PHE A 42 13.59 4.69 -15.85
C PHE A 42 13.92 6.05 -15.25
N ALA A 43 14.79 6.12 -14.23
CA ALA A 43 15.21 7.38 -13.61
C ALA A 43 15.93 8.30 -14.61
N VAL A 44 16.85 7.74 -15.41
CA VAL A 44 17.59 8.48 -16.43
C VAL A 44 16.65 8.96 -17.54
N SER A 45 15.77 8.09 -18.05
CA SER A 45 14.82 8.46 -19.11
C SER A 45 13.80 9.49 -18.63
N SER A 46 13.31 9.39 -17.39
CA SER A 46 12.40 10.39 -16.81
C SER A 46 13.07 11.75 -16.61
N PHE A 47 14.35 11.78 -16.21
CA PHE A 47 15.14 13.01 -16.11
C PHE A 47 15.33 13.67 -17.47
N ILE A 48 15.82 12.91 -18.47
CA ILE A 48 16.05 13.41 -19.83
C ILE A 48 14.73 13.86 -20.46
N GLY A 49 13.66 13.07 -20.32
CA GLY A 49 12.34 13.40 -20.81
C GLY A 49 11.78 14.67 -20.18
N ALA A 50 11.91 14.82 -18.85
CA ALA A 50 11.48 16.03 -18.15
C ALA A 50 12.30 17.26 -18.55
N LEU A 51 13.61 17.09 -18.81
CA LEU A 51 14.46 18.17 -19.25
C LEU A 51 14.10 18.61 -20.68
N THR A 52 14.09 17.69 -21.64
CA THR A 52 13.86 17.99 -23.07
C THR A 52 12.44 18.49 -23.33
N PHE A 53 11.43 17.73 -22.87
CA PHE A 53 10.03 18.13 -22.97
C PHE A 53 9.75 19.40 -22.16
N GLY A 54 10.35 19.50 -20.95
CA GLY A 54 10.20 20.65 -20.07
C GLY A 54 10.67 21.95 -20.73
N VAL A 55 11.85 21.95 -21.39
CA VAL A 55 12.35 23.14 -22.09
C VAL A 55 11.40 23.57 -23.21
N ALA A 56 10.94 22.64 -24.06
CA ALA A 56 10.02 22.94 -25.14
C ALA A 56 8.67 23.46 -24.62
N TRP A 57 8.09 22.75 -23.65
CA TRP A 57 6.77 23.06 -23.11
C TRP A 57 6.75 24.35 -22.28
N VAL A 58 7.73 24.58 -21.41
CA VAL A 58 7.81 25.78 -20.55
C VAL A 58 7.96 27.04 -21.39
N LYS A 59 8.68 26.97 -22.52
CA LYS A 59 8.89 28.09 -23.40
C LYS A 59 7.57 28.68 -23.96
N GLU A 60 6.60 27.82 -24.25
CA GLU A 60 5.31 28.19 -24.85
C GLU A 60 4.18 28.33 -23.80
N SER A 61 4.37 27.81 -22.60
CA SER A 61 3.31 27.74 -21.58
C SER A 61 3.15 29.04 -20.80
N SER A 62 1.90 29.38 -20.43
CA SER A 62 1.61 30.45 -19.49
C SER A 62 2.09 30.12 -18.07
N ALA A 63 2.31 31.15 -17.22
CA ALA A 63 2.69 30.94 -15.82
C ALA A 63 1.65 30.09 -15.04
N GLY A 64 0.36 30.21 -15.39
CA GLY A 64 -0.71 29.41 -14.80
C GLY A 64 -0.62 27.93 -15.14
N ASN A 65 -0.26 27.57 -16.38
CA ASN A 65 -0.07 26.19 -16.79
C ASN A 65 1.13 25.55 -16.09
N VAL A 66 2.21 26.31 -15.93
CA VAL A 66 3.39 25.85 -15.20
C VAL A 66 3.08 25.66 -13.71
N LEU A 67 2.34 26.59 -13.10
CA LEU A 67 1.83 26.44 -11.73
C LEU A 67 1.01 25.15 -11.58
N PHE A 68 0.09 24.90 -12.51
CA PHE A 68 -0.73 23.68 -12.50
C PHE A 68 0.12 22.41 -12.60
N ALA A 69 1.08 22.36 -13.53
CA ALA A 69 1.95 21.19 -13.69
C ALA A 69 2.79 20.90 -12.44
N TRP A 70 3.37 21.95 -11.83
CA TRP A 70 4.11 21.78 -10.58
C TRP A 70 3.23 21.36 -9.42
N ASN A 71 2.01 21.88 -9.31
CA ASN A 71 1.05 21.44 -8.30
C ASN A 71 0.67 19.96 -8.50
N ALA A 72 0.36 19.55 -9.74
CA ALA A 72 0.03 18.16 -10.05
C ALA A 72 1.20 17.22 -9.70
N MET A 73 2.45 17.63 -9.98
CA MET A 73 3.64 16.85 -9.67
C MET A 73 3.88 16.75 -8.16
N VAL A 74 3.74 17.86 -7.41
CA VAL A 74 3.87 17.87 -5.94
C VAL A 74 2.79 17.03 -5.29
N ILE A 75 1.54 17.14 -5.74
CA ILE A 75 0.42 16.33 -5.23
C ILE A 75 0.65 14.85 -5.52
N GLY A 76 1.04 14.49 -6.75
CA GLY A 76 1.38 13.12 -7.13
C GLY A 76 2.53 12.55 -6.29
N PHE A 77 3.59 13.35 -6.08
CA PHE A 77 4.70 12.97 -5.21
C PHE A 77 4.25 12.76 -3.76
N LEU A 78 3.49 13.68 -3.18
CA LEU A 78 3.01 13.59 -1.80
C LEU A 78 2.01 12.43 -1.61
N PHE A 79 1.20 12.14 -2.61
CA PHE A 79 0.28 11.00 -2.59
C PHE A 79 1.06 9.68 -2.56
N MET A 80 2.00 9.49 -3.48
CA MET A 80 2.86 8.29 -3.51
C MET A 80 3.76 8.21 -2.29
N TRP A 81 4.25 9.36 -1.79
CA TRP A 81 4.99 9.45 -0.55
C TRP A 81 4.13 9.01 0.64
N GLY A 82 2.88 9.45 0.72
CA GLY A 82 1.94 9.07 1.77
C GLY A 82 1.70 7.56 1.82
N ILE A 83 1.44 6.93 0.68
CA ILE A 83 1.33 5.47 0.56
C ILE A 83 2.60 4.78 1.07
N ASN A 84 3.76 5.29 0.71
CA ASN A 84 5.05 4.75 1.15
C ASN A 84 5.27 4.91 2.67
N VAL A 85 4.88 6.05 3.25
CA VAL A 85 5.00 6.28 4.70
C VAL A 85 4.14 5.28 5.44
N VAL A 86 2.87 5.11 5.05
CA VAL A 86 1.95 4.14 5.66
C VAL A 86 2.49 2.72 5.55
N GLY A 87 2.95 2.32 4.35
CA GLY A 87 3.51 0.98 4.13
C GLY A 87 4.81 0.74 4.92
N ARG A 88 5.65 1.76 5.10
CA ARG A 88 6.94 1.66 5.81
C ARG A 88 6.87 1.93 7.32
N VAL A 89 5.78 2.45 7.83
CA VAL A 89 5.53 2.50 9.27
C VAL A 89 5.71 1.12 9.90
N GLN A 90 5.40 0.10 9.14
CA GLN A 90 5.54 -1.30 9.53
C GLN A 90 6.97 -1.84 9.31
N GLN A 91 7.82 -1.12 8.56
CA GLN A 91 9.18 -1.55 8.22
C GLN A 91 10.20 -0.91 9.16
N ASN A 92 10.65 -1.65 10.15
CA ASN A 92 11.80 -1.25 10.96
C ASN A 92 13.12 -1.59 10.22
N ASN A 93 13.27 -1.07 8.97
CA ASN A 93 14.45 -1.26 8.12
C ASN A 93 15.61 -0.32 8.45
N ALA A 94 15.48 0.53 9.46
CA ALA A 94 16.65 1.16 10.05
C ALA A 94 17.57 0.03 10.54
N ILE A 95 18.83 0.04 10.12
CA ILE A 95 19.85 -0.77 10.80
C ILE A 95 19.62 -0.48 12.28
N SER A 96 19.18 -1.50 13.04
CA SER A 96 18.90 -1.29 14.45
C SER A 96 20.23 -0.79 15.03
N ILE A 97 20.24 0.48 15.46
CA ILE A 97 21.41 1.13 16.04
C ILE A 97 21.97 0.27 17.17
N GLU A 98 21.08 -0.49 17.82
CA GLU A 98 21.39 -1.51 18.83
C GLU A 98 22.38 -2.59 18.33
N LYS A 99 22.26 -3.04 17.08
CA LYS A 99 23.20 -4.02 16.48
C LYS A 99 24.56 -3.39 16.15
N LEU A 100 24.62 -2.07 16.04
CA LEU A 100 25.85 -1.32 15.78
C LEU A 100 26.53 -0.84 17.08
N LEU A 101 25.91 -1.01 18.26
CA LEU A 101 26.48 -0.63 19.56
C LEU A 101 27.80 -1.35 19.85
N HIS A 102 27.98 -2.56 19.33
CA HIS A 102 29.21 -3.34 19.48
C HIS A 102 30.34 -2.92 18.49
N SER A 103 30.04 -2.02 17.57
CA SER A 103 31.00 -1.52 16.58
C SER A 103 31.48 -0.12 16.98
N PRO A 104 32.72 0.29 16.68
CA PRO A 104 33.25 1.60 17.03
C PRO A 104 32.67 2.72 16.12
N ILE A 105 31.34 2.81 16.06
CA ILE A 105 30.60 3.72 15.20
C ILE A 105 29.98 4.81 16.06
N THR A 106 30.23 6.05 15.69
CA THR A 106 29.60 7.19 16.36
C THR A 106 28.12 7.27 15.99
N PHE A 107 27.26 7.61 16.94
CA PHE A 107 25.81 7.82 16.71
C PHE A 107 25.54 8.75 15.53
N HIS A 108 26.32 9.83 15.40
CA HIS A 108 26.19 10.81 14.31
C HIS A 108 26.32 10.15 12.92
N GLY A 109 27.29 9.24 12.77
CA GLY A 109 27.50 8.52 11.50
C GLY A 109 26.35 7.57 11.18
N ALA A 110 25.89 6.80 12.16
CA ALA A 110 24.75 5.90 11.99
C ALA A 110 23.46 6.66 11.67
N PHE A 111 23.22 7.80 12.35
CA PHE A 111 22.09 8.68 12.09
C PHE A 111 22.09 9.23 10.67
N PHE A 112 23.22 9.82 10.23
CA PHE A 112 23.35 10.39 8.90
C PHE A 112 23.18 9.34 7.80
N LEU A 113 23.74 8.15 7.99
CA LEU A 113 23.61 7.04 7.04
C LEU A 113 22.17 6.54 6.94
N ASN A 114 21.47 6.45 8.06
CA ASN A 114 20.03 6.11 8.08
C ASN A 114 19.18 7.20 7.41
N PHE A 115 19.50 8.47 7.62
CA PHE A 115 18.84 9.59 6.94
C PHE A 115 19.08 9.53 5.43
N LEU A 116 20.32 9.37 4.98
CA LEU A 116 20.67 9.27 3.57
C LEU A 116 19.98 8.07 2.90
N SER A 117 19.83 6.97 3.63
CA SER A 117 19.11 5.79 3.12
C SER A 117 17.64 6.02 2.81
N THR A 118 17.05 7.10 3.34
CA THR A 118 15.64 7.44 3.10
C THR A 118 15.42 7.89 1.64
N PHE A 119 16.46 8.41 0.98
CA PHE A 119 16.41 8.79 -0.43
C PHE A 119 16.34 7.58 -1.38
N PHE A 120 16.82 6.40 -0.96
CA PHE A 120 16.77 5.17 -1.74
C PHE A 120 15.39 4.50 -1.58
N ASN A 121 14.38 5.11 -2.19
CA ASN A 121 13.00 4.66 -2.17
C ASN A 121 12.41 4.74 -3.58
N PHE A 122 11.49 3.84 -3.92
CA PHE A 122 10.81 3.83 -5.22
C PHE A 122 10.21 5.21 -5.58
N THR A 123 9.50 5.86 -4.65
CA THR A 123 8.94 7.21 -4.88
C THR A 123 10.01 8.24 -5.23
N TYR A 124 11.16 8.21 -4.53
CA TYR A 124 12.26 9.14 -4.83
C TYR A 124 12.91 8.83 -6.19
N ILE A 125 13.14 7.55 -6.50
CA ILE A 125 13.71 7.14 -7.80
C ILE A 125 12.80 7.57 -8.95
N THR A 126 11.48 7.57 -8.75
CA THR A 126 10.49 7.93 -9.78
C THR A 126 10.36 9.46 -9.94
N PHE A 127 10.15 10.18 -8.83
CA PHE A 127 9.77 11.60 -8.90
C PHE A 127 10.95 12.56 -8.85
N VAL A 128 12.03 12.24 -8.15
CA VAL A 128 13.17 13.18 -7.99
C VAL A 128 13.86 13.47 -9.32
N PRO A 129 14.17 12.49 -10.19
CA PRO A 129 14.76 12.79 -11.48
C PRO A 129 13.86 13.67 -12.35
N LEU A 130 12.54 13.38 -12.35
CA LEU A 130 11.53 14.15 -13.07
C LEU A 130 11.47 15.60 -12.56
N MET A 131 11.41 15.81 -11.24
CA MET A 131 11.36 17.15 -10.63
C MET A 131 12.64 17.95 -10.88
N ILE A 132 13.81 17.31 -10.76
CA ILE A 132 15.09 17.97 -11.03
C ILE A 132 15.24 18.30 -12.52
N GLY A 133 14.85 17.38 -13.41
CA GLY A 133 14.85 17.62 -14.86
C GLY A 133 14.02 18.83 -15.24
N LEU A 134 12.79 18.93 -14.71
CA LEU A 134 11.92 20.07 -14.93
C LEU A 134 12.45 21.36 -14.29
N ALA A 135 13.04 21.29 -13.08
CA ALA A 135 13.65 22.45 -12.41
C ALA A 135 14.82 23.02 -13.21
N ILE A 136 15.64 22.16 -13.85
CA ILE A 136 16.74 22.59 -14.73
C ILE A 136 16.20 23.11 -16.08
N ALA A 137 15.10 22.58 -16.58
CA ALA A 137 14.45 23.08 -17.80
C ALA A 137 13.99 24.54 -17.66
N MET A 138 13.60 24.98 -16.46
CA MET A 138 13.09 26.33 -16.20
C MET A 138 14.07 27.44 -16.59
N PRO A 139 15.31 27.48 -16.09
CA PRO A 139 16.28 28.52 -16.47
C PRO A 139 16.68 28.45 -17.94
N ILE A 140 16.70 27.27 -18.55
CA ILE A 140 17.03 27.09 -19.97
C ILE A 140 15.92 27.68 -20.85
N ALA A 141 14.63 27.53 -20.44
CA ALA A 141 13.49 28.00 -21.22
C ALA A 141 13.16 29.48 -21.00
N ARG A 142 13.28 29.99 -19.76
CA ARG A 142 12.79 31.31 -19.33
C ARG A 142 13.88 32.25 -18.80
N GLY A 143 15.15 31.81 -18.79
CA GLY A 143 16.28 32.61 -18.35
C GLY A 143 16.55 32.56 -16.85
N TRP A 144 17.60 33.31 -16.45
CA TRP A 144 18.24 33.22 -15.15
C TRP A 144 17.32 33.40 -13.91
N PRO A 145 16.28 34.28 -13.89
CA PRO A 145 15.41 34.41 -12.74
C PRO A 145 14.71 33.10 -12.35
N SER A 146 14.44 32.22 -13.33
CA SER A 146 13.82 30.92 -13.12
C SER A 146 14.77 29.87 -12.53
N ALA A 147 16.08 30.17 -12.40
CA ALA A 147 17.05 29.27 -11.77
C ALA A 147 16.75 28.97 -10.28
N VAL A 148 15.98 29.84 -9.63
CA VAL A 148 15.43 29.62 -8.28
C VAL A 148 14.62 28.32 -8.17
N ALA A 149 14.09 27.79 -9.26
CA ALA A 149 13.40 26.50 -9.27
C ALA A 149 14.29 25.35 -8.77
N ILE A 150 15.61 25.40 -9.00
CA ILE A 150 16.55 24.36 -8.59
C ILE A 150 16.70 24.32 -7.06
N PRO A 151 17.16 25.40 -6.37
CA PRO A 151 17.28 25.36 -4.92
C PRO A 151 15.93 25.16 -4.24
N LEU A 152 14.83 25.65 -4.82
CA LEU A 152 13.49 25.49 -4.29
C LEU A 152 13.05 24.02 -4.31
N THR A 153 13.32 23.31 -5.41
CA THR A 153 13.04 21.87 -5.53
C THR A 153 13.89 21.04 -4.55
N LEU A 154 15.18 21.35 -4.44
CA LEU A 154 16.08 20.66 -3.50
C LEU A 154 15.67 20.90 -2.05
N SER A 155 15.29 22.12 -1.70
CA SER A 155 14.79 22.49 -0.35
C SER A 155 13.49 21.78 -0.02
N PHE A 156 12.58 21.67 -0.98
CA PHE A 156 11.33 20.92 -0.83
C PHE A 156 11.59 19.43 -0.56
N LEU A 157 12.41 18.80 -1.38
CA LEU A 157 12.78 17.38 -1.20
C LEU A 157 13.48 17.14 0.13
N PHE A 158 14.38 18.02 0.53
CA PHE A 158 15.04 17.97 1.83
C PHE A 158 14.03 18.10 2.99
N MET A 159 13.14 19.08 2.93
CA MET A 159 12.10 19.30 3.93
C MET A 159 11.21 18.07 4.11
N VAL A 160 10.66 17.54 2.99
CA VAL A 160 9.80 16.36 3.03
C VAL A 160 10.55 15.14 3.58
N THR A 161 11.81 14.94 3.19
CA THR A 161 12.63 13.83 3.69
C THR A 161 12.90 13.95 5.19
N ALA A 162 13.23 15.15 5.67
CA ALA A 162 13.50 15.42 7.08
C ALA A 162 12.26 15.20 7.94
N ILE A 163 11.11 15.74 7.52
CA ILE A 163 9.82 15.54 8.19
C ILE A 163 9.46 14.04 8.21
N THR A 164 9.64 13.33 7.10
CA THR A 164 9.39 11.90 7.03
C THR A 164 10.24 11.12 8.04
N TYR A 165 11.52 11.45 8.09
CA TYR A 165 12.47 10.79 8.98
C TYR A 165 12.12 11.05 10.46
N GLN A 166 11.76 12.29 10.80
CA GLN A 166 11.28 12.66 12.13
C GLN A 166 9.98 11.92 12.49
N PHE A 167 9.01 11.93 11.59
CA PHE A 167 7.72 11.28 11.78
C PHE A 167 7.88 9.77 11.99
N ARG A 168 8.70 9.11 11.18
CA ARG A 168 9.00 7.68 11.34
C ARG A 168 9.66 7.36 12.68
N ASN A 169 10.62 8.16 13.12
CA ASN A 169 11.27 7.96 14.42
C ASN A 169 10.31 8.18 15.60
N TRP A 170 9.46 9.20 15.51
CA TRP A 170 8.42 9.47 16.49
C TRP A 170 7.40 8.34 16.53
N LEU A 171 6.96 7.88 15.36
CA LEU A 171 6.00 6.81 15.23
C LEU A 171 6.54 5.48 15.73
N ALA A 172 7.79 5.13 15.39
CA ALA A 172 8.46 3.94 15.91
C ALA A 172 8.50 3.95 17.44
N ALA A 173 8.79 5.11 18.07
CA ALA A 173 8.77 5.26 19.52
C ALA A 173 7.37 5.04 20.13
N LYS A 174 6.32 5.52 19.45
CA LYS A 174 4.92 5.34 19.92
C LYS A 174 4.39 3.93 19.69
N MET A 175 4.89 3.24 18.67
CA MET A 175 4.49 1.87 18.33
C MET A 175 5.08 0.79 19.23
N GLU A 176 6.04 1.11 20.09
CA GLU A 176 6.54 0.22 21.14
C GLU A 176 5.41 -0.18 22.11
N ASN A 177 4.45 0.71 22.34
CA ASN A 177 3.28 0.42 23.19
C ASN A 177 2.15 -0.24 22.37
N LYS A 178 1.74 -1.45 22.74
CA LYS A 178 0.70 -2.26 22.05
C LYS A 178 -0.63 -1.50 21.85
N ARG A 179 -1.07 -0.71 22.86
CA ARG A 179 -2.32 0.05 22.79
C ARG A 179 -2.23 1.22 21.79
N THR A 180 -1.16 1.99 21.88
CA THR A 180 -0.93 3.13 20.98
C THR A 180 -0.69 2.68 19.55
N ARG A 181 -0.02 1.53 19.36
CA ARG A 181 0.19 0.91 18.05
C ARG A 181 -1.14 0.61 17.34
N GLY A 182 -2.10 -0.02 18.02
CA GLY A 182 -3.42 -0.30 17.44
C GLY A 182 -4.15 0.96 16.99
N ILE A 183 -4.15 2.00 17.84
CA ILE A 183 -4.79 3.29 17.52
C ILE A 183 -4.10 3.97 16.33
N LEU A 184 -2.78 4.03 16.32
CA LEU A 184 -2.03 4.68 15.25
C LEU A 184 -2.18 3.96 13.90
N MET A 185 -2.20 2.61 13.91
CA MET A 185 -2.39 1.82 12.69
C MET A 185 -3.76 2.05 12.03
N THR A 186 -4.78 2.44 12.80
CA THR A 186 -6.09 2.80 12.26
C THR A 186 -6.21 4.29 11.94
N ALA A 187 -5.70 5.17 12.80
CA ALA A 187 -5.87 6.61 12.65
C ALA A 187 -5.06 7.20 11.47
N ILE A 188 -3.83 6.72 11.23
CA ILE A 188 -2.98 7.25 10.17
C ILE A 188 -3.60 7.04 8.78
N PRO A 189 -4.03 5.84 8.38
CA PRO A 189 -4.69 5.64 7.10
C PRO A 189 -5.97 6.46 6.93
N ILE A 190 -6.79 6.59 7.97
CA ILE A 190 -7.99 7.45 7.93
C ILE A 190 -7.59 8.90 7.66
N LEU A 191 -6.58 9.41 8.38
CA LEU A 191 -6.10 10.78 8.20
C LEU A 191 -5.62 11.01 6.75
N PHE A 192 -4.92 10.04 6.14
CA PHE A 192 -4.50 10.14 4.74
C PHE A 192 -5.70 10.19 3.77
N VAL A 193 -6.73 9.39 3.99
CA VAL A 193 -7.95 9.42 3.16
C VAL A 193 -8.67 10.76 3.32
N VAL A 194 -8.80 11.28 4.54
CA VAL A 194 -9.41 12.59 4.79
C VAL A 194 -8.60 13.70 4.11
N ILE A 195 -7.28 13.70 4.25
CA ILE A 195 -6.40 14.67 3.56
C ILE A 195 -6.57 14.54 2.03
N TYR A 196 -6.58 13.32 1.49
CA TYR A 196 -6.75 13.09 0.05
C TYR A 196 -8.06 13.66 -0.48
N ILE A 197 -9.17 13.37 0.20
CA ILE A 197 -10.48 13.93 -0.17
C ILE A 197 -10.48 15.46 -0.06
N SER A 198 -9.92 16.01 1.02
CA SER A 198 -9.79 17.46 1.20
C SER A 198 -8.97 18.11 0.09
N VAL A 199 -7.86 17.49 -0.35
CA VAL A 199 -7.03 18.00 -1.44
C VAL A 199 -7.79 18.01 -2.77
N ILE A 200 -8.58 16.96 -3.06
CA ILE A 200 -9.43 16.92 -4.26
C ILE A 200 -10.47 18.06 -4.21
N GLU A 201 -11.08 18.28 -3.06
CA GLU A 201 -12.07 19.35 -2.91
C GLU A 201 -11.45 20.75 -3.05
N LEU A 202 -10.28 20.94 -2.47
CA LEU A 202 -9.53 22.17 -2.60
C LEU A 202 -9.05 22.43 -4.05
N SER A 203 -8.66 21.38 -4.78
CA SER A 203 -8.21 21.53 -6.17
C SER A 203 -9.30 21.98 -7.15
N ASN A 204 -10.56 21.72 -6.80
CA ASN A 204 -11.71 22.10 -7.61
C ASN A 204 -12.18 23.55 -7.39
N SER A 205 -11.77 24.20 -6.28
CA SER A 205 -12.07 25.62 -6.07
C SER A 205 -10.84 26.46 -6.41
N LYS A 206 -10.90 27.23 -7.52
CA LYS A 206 -9.79 28.09 -7.98
C LYS A 206 -9.26 29.01 -6.87
N SER A 207 -10.16 29.59 -6.05
CA SER A 207 -9.79 30.49 -4.97
C SER A 207 -9.04 29.80 -3.80
N VAL A 208 -9.36 28.54 -3.54
CA VAL A 208 -8.70 27.77 -2.47
C VAL A 208 -7.38 27.19 -2.98
N PHE A 209 -7.30 26.83 -4.25
CA PHE A 209 -6.06 26.39 -4.88
C PHE A 209 -4.99 27.50 -4.86
N GLU A 210 -5.38 28.76 -5.13
CA GLU A 210 -4.51 29.91 -4.98
C GLU A 210 -4.05 30.12 -3.52
N LYS A 211 -4.95 29.97 -2.54
CA LYS A 211 -4.59 30.08 -1.11
C LYS A 211 -3.67 28.93 -0.66
N LEU A 212 -3.89 27.70 -1.14
CA LEU A 212 -3.03 26.57 -0.80
C LEU A 212 -1.63 26.71 -1.41
N SER A 213 -1.53 27.28 -2.61
CA SER A 213 -0.25 27.55 -3.26
C SER A 213 0.60 28.55 -2.47
N GLN A 214 -0.02 29.31 -1.56
CA GLN A 214 0.66 30.26 -0.66
C GLN A 214 1.11 29.64 0.65
N VAL A 215 0.68 28.41 0.99
CA VAL A 215 0.95 27.77 2.29
C VAL A 215 1.99 26.66 2.14
N GLY A 216 3.10 26.79 2.82
CA GLY A 216 4.11 25.74 3.08
C GLY A 216 4.49 24.83 1.92
N MET A 217 3.75 23.74 1.71
CA MET A 217 4.02 22.78 0.62
C MET A 217 3.70 23.33 -0.77
N GLY A 218 2.86 24.34 -0.89
CA GLY A 218 2.57 25.07 -2.13
C GLY A 218 3.66 26.06 -2.51
N TRP A 219 4.65 26.31 -1.67
CA TRP A 219 5.71 27.28 -1.96
C TRP A 219 6.59 26.88 -3.15
N LEU A 220 6.78 25.59 -3.42
CA LEU A 220 7.51 25.14 -4.60
C LEU A 220 6.77 25.53 -5.90
N PRO A 221 5.50 25.15 -6.14
CA PRO A 221 4.78 25.55 -7.34
C PRO A 221 4.65 27.06 -7.53
N SER A 222 4.26 27.78 -6.46
CA SER A 222 4.09 29.23 -6.50
C SER A 222 5.42 29.98 -6.68
N GLY A 223 6.47 29.56 -6.00
CA GLY A 223 7.79 30.16 -6.14
C GLY A 223 8.38 30.01 -7.53
N VAL A 224 8.14 28.85 -8.19
CA VAL A 224 8.53 28.63 -9.57
C VAL A 224 7.69 29.49 -10.52
N ALA A 225 6.38 29.60 -10.31
CA ALA A 225 5.51 30.41 -11.15
C ALA A 225 5.83 31.92 -11.02
N TYR A 226 6.08 32.42 -9.81
CA TYR A 226 6.48 33.83 -9.59
C TYR A 226 7.87 34.14 -10.17
N ALA A 227 8.79 33.20 -10.13
CA ALA A 227 10.10 33.38 -10.74
C ALA A 227 10.04 33.62 -12.25
N GLN A 228 9.02 33.06 -12.93
CA GLN A 228 8.77 33.31 -14.38
C GLN A 228 8.35 34.75 -14.67
N THR A 229 7.70 35.42 -13.73
CA THR A 229 7.28 36.83 -13.84
C THR A 229 8.35 37.81 -13.37
N GLY A 230 9.58 37.35 -13.09
CA GLY A 230 10.68 38.15 -12.61
C GLY A 230 10.79 38.26 -11.08
N ASN A 231 9.80 37.79 -10.33
CA ASN A 231 9.76 37.83 -8.85
C ASN A 231 10.46 36.61 -8.22
N TRP A 232 11.76 36.48 -8.45
CA TRP A 232 12.58 35.38 -7.93
C TRP A 232 12.76 35.41 -6.40
N HIS A 233 12.58 36.58 -5.77
CA HIS A 233 12.74 36.75 -4.31
C HIS A 233 11.78 35.86 -3.50
N SER A 234 10.55 35.68 -3.95
CA SER A 234 9.56 34.83 -3.27
C SER A 234 9.97 33.37 -3.28
N GLY A 235 10.53 32.88 -4.39
CA GLY A 235 11.08 31.54 -4.50
C GLY A 235 12.32 31.33 -3.62
N ALA A 236 13.22 32.34 -3.57
CA ALA A 236 14.39 32.30 -2.71
C ALA A 236 14.00 32.27 -1.23
N LEU A 237 13.05 33.09 -0.79
CA LEU A 237 12.50 33.04 0.57
C LEU A 237 11.87 31.67 0.86
N GLY A 238 11.09 31.13 -0.08
CA GLY A 238 10.49 29.80 0.05
C GLY A 238 11.55 28.71 0.27
N SER A 239 12.68 28.76 -0.47
CA SER A 239 13.76 27.78 -0.32
C SER A 239 14.46 27.88 1.05
N ILE A 240 14.66 29.10 1.58
CA ILE A 240 15.24 29.31 2.91
C ILE A 240 14.32 28.76 3.99
N VAL A 241 13.03 29.08 3.93
CA VAL A 241 12.04 28.63 4.93
C VAL A 241 11.89 27.12 4.92
N MET A 242 11.79 26.49 3.74
CA MET A 242 11.72 25.02 3.62
C MET A 242 12.98 24.35 4.16
N THR A 243 14.15 24.91 3.89
CA THR A 243 15.42 24.40 4.43
C THR A 243 15.45 24.53 5.95
N ALA A 244 15.00 25.65 6.49
CA ALA A 244 14.91 25.86 7.95
C ALA A 244 13.96 24.85 8.62
N ILE A 245 12.79 24.62 8.05
CA ILE A 245 11.84 23.60 8.54
C ILE A 245 12.48 22.21 8.51
N GLY A 246 13.18 21.88 7.41
CA GLY A 246 13.91 20.62 7.28
C GLY A 246 15.00 20.45 8.34
N CYS A 247 15.81 21.47 8.60
CA CYS A 247 16.83 21.46 9.63
C CYS A 247 16.26 21.29 11.03
N VAL A 248 15.19 22.02 11.37
CA VAL A 248 14.48 21.90 12.67
C VAL A 248 13.93 20.48 12.83
N SER A 249 13.30 19.95 11.79
CA SER A 249 12.77 18.58 11.78
C SER A 249 13.89 17.55 12.01
N LEU A 250 15.02 17.71 11.33
CA LEU A 250 16.17 16.81 11.46
C LEU A 250 16.77 16.88 12.87
N PHE A 251 16.84 18.08 13.46
CA PHE A 251 17.28 18.27 14.84
C PHE A 251 16.38 17.52 15.84
N PHE A 252 15.07 17.61 15.71
CA PHE A 252 14.16 16.84 16.55
C PHE A 252 14.27 15.33 16.35
N ALA A 253 14.46 14.89 15.09
CA ALA A 253 14.72 13.49 14.77
C ALA A 253 16.00 12.97 15.43
N TYR A 254 17.06 13.78 15.40
CA TYR A 254 18.34 13.48 16.04
C TYR A 254 18.17 13.36 17.57
N LYS A 255 17.50 14.33 18.21
CA LYS A 255 17.25 14.32 19.66
C LYS A 255 16.43 13.09 20.10
N THR A 256 15.43 12.71 19.31
CA THR A 256 14.61 11.51 19.57
C THR A 256 15.43 10.23 19.41
N GLY A 257 16.27 10.15 18.37
CA GLY A 257 17.17 9.03 18.15
C GLY A 257 18.22 8.87 19.25
N MET A 258 18.81 9.99 19.71
CA MET A 258 19.80 9.99 20.78
C MET A 258 19.23 9.50 22.11
N ARG A 259 17.99 9.87 22.46
CA ARG A 259 17.31 9.36 23.65
C ARG A 259 17.10 7.85 23.63
N LYS A 260 16.88 7.26 22.47
CA LYS A 260 16.80 5.79 22.29
C LYS A 260 18.17 5.15 22.45
N PHE A 261 19.19 5.76 21.88
CA PHE A 261 20.55 5.27 21.94
C PHE A 261 21.11 5.23 23.38
N THR A 262 20.77 6.21 24.21
CA THR A 262 21.19 6.30 25.62
C THR A 262 20.39 5.39 26.58
N GLY A 263 19.49 4.55 26.06
CA GLY A 263 18.75 3.56 26.87
C GLY A 263 17.64 4.12 27.77
N ALA A 264 17.37 5.42 27.71
CA ALA A 264 16.34 6.08 28.55
C ALA A 264 14.90 5.58 28.26
N SER A 265 14.69 4.82 27.20
CA SER A 265 13.39 4.23 26.81
C SER A 265 13.17 2.82 27.36
N VAL A 266 14.22 2.05 27.65
CA VAL A 266 14.13 0.63 28.02
C VAL A 266 13.57 0.45 29.43
N ALA A 267 13.83 1.39 30.34
CA ALA A 267 13.39 1.31 31.74
C ALA A 267 11.86 1.39 31.93
N ARG A 268 11.09 1.89 30.96
CA ARG A 268 9.62 2.03 31.04
C ARG A 268 8.80 0.89 30.45
N ALA A 269 9.39 0.05 29.62
CA ALA A 269 8.67 -1.00 28.88
C ALA A 269 8.47 -2.30 29.70
N SER A 270 9.27 -2.51 30.74
CA SER A 270 9.31 -3.79 31.50
C SER A 270 8.17 -3.97 32.53
N GLN A 271 7.29 -3.02 32.75
CA GLN A 271 6.44 -3.05 33.94
C GLN A 271 4.92 -3.23 33.73
N LYS A 272 4.42 -3.56 32.55
CA LYS A 272 2.95 -3.77 32.38
C LYS A 272 2.58 -4.81 31.33
N ASP A 273 2.84 -6.07 31.57
CA ASP A 273 2.17 -7.18 30.88
C ASP A 273 1.34 -8.02 31.87
N SER A 274 0.24 -7.45 32.37
CA SER A 274 -0.86 -8.24 32.90
C SER A 274 -1.88 -8.43 31.77
N SER A 275 -1.76 -9.52 31.04
CA SER A 275 -2.73 -9.92 30.03
C SER A 275 -4.02 -10.38 30.72
N LYS A 276 -4.98 -9.47 30.89
CA LYS A 276 -6.37 -9.88 31.09
C LYS A 276 -6.80 -10.66 29.86
N ALA A 277 -7.06 -11.95 30.02
CA ALA A 277 -7.62 -12.81 28.99
C ALA A 277 -8.89 -12.14 28.41
N ARG A 278 -8.79 -11.62 27.20
CA ARG A 278 -9.90 -10.96 26.52
C ARG A 278 -10.90 -12.06 26.13
N LYS A 279 -12.10 -12.01 26.70
CA LYS A 279 -13.20 -12.94 26.40
C LYS A 279 -13.37 -13.03 24.89
N ASN A 280 -13.15 -14.21 24.32
CA ASN A 280 -13.29 -14.41 22.88
C ASN A 280 -14.79 -14.38 22.52
N TRP A 281 -15.21 -13.38 21.76
CA TRP A 281 -16.61 -13.21 21.31
C TRP A 281 -16.95 -14.13 20.14
N ILE A 282 -15.95 -14.68 19.45
CA ILE A 282 -16.13 -15.54 18.29
C ILE A 282 -15.86 -16.97 18.72
N ASP A 283 -16.88 -17.80 18.66
CA ASP A 283 -16.81 -19.24 18.96
C ASP A 283 -16.71 -20.05 17.65
N SER A 284 -16.06 -21.20 17.69
CA SER A 284 -15.99 -22.16 16.59
C SER A 284 -17.39 -22.61 16.11
N ARG A 285 -18.37 -22.57 16.99
CA ARG A 285 -19.78 -22.86 16.69
C ARG A 285 -20.37 -21.96 15.59
N MET A 286 -19.91 -20.72 15.48
CA MET A 286 -20.35 -19.81 14.43
C MET A 286 -19.95 -20.30 13.02
N PHE A 287 -18.75 -20.86 12.88
CA PHE A 287 -18.30 -21.43 11.62
C PHE A 287 -18.90 -22.80 11.34
N ALA A 288 -19.12 -23.61 12.38
CA ALA A 288 -19.77 -24.92 12.27
C ALA A 288 -21.26 -24.83 11.91
N ALA A 289 -21.91 -23.69 12.16
CA ALA A 289 -23.29 -23.44 11.75
C ALA A 289 -23.46 -23.22 10.24
N ILE A 290 -22.37 -23.01 9.48
CA ILE A 290 -22.40 -22.81 8.03
C ILE A 290 -22.60 -24.18 7.37
N PRO A 291 -23.64 -24.36 6.51
CA PRO A 291 -23.87 -25.62 5.82
C PRO A 291 -22.65 -26.10 5.01
N GLY A 292 -22.27 -27.36 5.17
CA GLY A 292 -21.13 -27.96 4.46
C GLY A 292 -19.74 -27.68 5.07
N VAL A 293 -19.67 -27.08 6.27
CA VAL A 293 -18.43 -26.86 7.02
C VAL A 293 -18.28 -27.93 8.09
N SER A 294 -17.20 -28.72 8.02
CA SER A 294 -16.88 -29.70 9.05
C SER A 294 -16.29 -29.05 10.30
N ASN A 295 -16.39 -29.70 11.47
CA ASN A 295 -15.82 -29.20 12.72
C ASN A 295 -14.30 -28.89 12.64
N PRO A 296 -13.45 -29.71 11.99
CA PRO A 296 -12.05 -29.38 11.79
C PRO A 296 -11.83 -28.10 10.99
N VAL A 297 -12.59 -27.91 9.89
CA VAL A 297 -12.56 -26.70 9.07
C VAL A 297 -12.96 -25.47 9.89
N ALA A 298 -14.02 -25.58 10.70
CA ALA A 298 -14.45 -24.51 11.60
C ALA A 298 -13.36 -24.14 12.62
N GLY A 299 -12.65 -25.12 13.18
CA GLY A 299 -11.52 -24.89 14.07
C GLY A 299 -10.34 -24.15 13.40
N ILE A 300 -9.99 -24.54 12.17
CA ILE A 300 -8.95 -23.89 11.38
C ILE A 300 -9.36 -22.44 11.03
N ALA A 301 -10.61 -22.25 10.60
CA ALA A 301 -11.14 -20.93 10.30
C ALA A 301 -11.11 -20.00 11.51
N LEU A 302 -11.49 -20.48 12.69
CA LEU A 302 -11.42 -19.72 13.93
C LEU A 302 -9.98 -19.35 14.30
N GLY A 303 -9.04 -20.31 14.24
CA GLY A 303 -7.62 -20.09 14.52
C GLY A 303 -7.00 -19.06 13.59
N THR A 304 -7.29 -19.16 12.29
CA THR A 304 -6.86 -18.20 11.27
C THR A 304 -7.45 -16.82 11.53
N MET A 305 -8.75 -16.71 11.78
CA MET A 305 -9.41 -15.45 12.06
C MET A 305 -8.88 -14.77 13.32
N GLN A 306 -8.58 -15.54 14.37
CA GLN A 306 -7.94 -15.00 15.57
C GLN A 306 -6.53 -14.47 15.29
N SER A 307 -5.76 -15.17 14.45
CA SER A 307 -4.42 -14.74 14.05
C SER A 307 -4.47 -13.44 13.26
N VAL A 308 -5.35 -13.35 12.28
CA VAL A 308 -5.60 -12.15 11.46
C VAL A 308 -6.08 -10.98 12.31
N ARG A 309 -7.03 -11.20 13.22
CA ARG A 309 -7.52 -10.14 14.12
C ARG A 309 -6.46 -9.58 15.06
N ARG A 310 -5.46 -10.39 15.42
CA ARG A 310 -4.32 -9.95 16.26
C ARG A 310 -3.26 -9.21 15.47
N ALA A 311 -3.28 -9.27 14.14
CA ALA A 311 -2.34 -8.61 13.26
C ALA A 311 -2.77 -7.16 13.01
N PRO A 312 -2.05 -6.15 13.52
CA PRO A 312 -2.42 -4.75 13.37
C PRO A 312 -2.34 -4.29 11.90
N GLU A 313 -1.60 -5.01 11.08
CA GLU A 313 -1.44 -4.78 9.64
C GLU A 313 -2.77 -4.90 8.89
N VAL A 314 -3.66 -5.77 9.37
CA VAL A 314 -4.98 -5.98 8.78
C VAL A 314 -5.80 -4.70 8.86
N TYR A 315 -5.80 -4.05 10.01
CA TYR A 315 -6.52 -2.79 10.19
C TYR A 315 -5.94 -1.67 9.32
N ALA A 316 -4.62 -1.62 9.18
CA ALA A 316 -3.95 -0.65 8.33
C ALA A 316 -4.32 -0.78 6.84
N ALA A 317 -4.62 -2.00 6.37
CA ALA A 317 -5.05 -2.22 4.99
C ALA A 317 -6.56 -2.02 4.77
N LEU A 318 -7.39 -2.38 5.78
CA LEU A 318 -8.84 -2.32 5.67
C LEU A 318 -9.42 -0.91 5.85
N VAL A 319 -8.85 -0.15 6.79
CA VAL A 319 -9.40 1.17 7.15
C VAL A 319 -9.38 2.18 6.00
N PRO A 320 -8.32 2.30 5.16
CA PRO A 320 -8.34 3.21 4.02
C PRO A 320 -9.42 2.87 2.99
N LEU A 321 -9.67 1.58 2.80
CA LEU A 321 -10.70 1.12 1.85
C LEU A 321 -12.11 1.39 2.36
N LEU A 322 -12.36 1.16 3.65
CA LEU A 322 -13.60 1.57 4.30
C LEU A 322 -13.81 3.07 4.20
N ALA A 323 -12.77 3.84 4.51
CA ALA A 323 -12.85 5.29 4.46
C ALA A 323 -13.09 5.78 3.02
N LEU A 324 -12.44 5.17 2.01
CA LEU A 324 -12.69 5.47 0.60
C LEU A 324 -14.12 5.10 0.19
N ALA A 325 -14.63 3.97 0.65
CA ALA A 325 -16.00 3.53 0.36
C ALA A 325 -17.05 4.45 1.03
N ILE A 326 -16.84 4.82 2.30
CA ILE A 326 -17.81 5.60 3.08
C ILE A 326 -17.78 7.09 2.69
N PHE A 327 -16.60 7.65 2.47
CA PHE A 327 -16.44 9.09 2.22
C PHE A 327 -16.15 9.42 0.76
N GLY A 328 -15.36 8.60 0.07
CA GLY A 328 -14.93 8.86 -1.30
C GLY A 328 -16.07 8.67 -2.31
N THR A 329 -16.85 7.61 -2.17
CA THR A 329 -17.95 7.31 -3.09
C THR A 329 -19.07 8.35 -3.05
N PRO A 330 -19.63 8.71 -1.86
CA PRO A 330 -20.62 9.77 -1.78
C PRO A 330 -20.12 11.13 -2.24
N TYR A 331 -18.84 11.41 -1.97
CA TYR A 331 -18.20 12.65 -2.40
C TYR A 331 -18.10 12.75 -3.93
N LEU A 332 -17.66 11.69 -4.60
CA LEU A 332 -17.54 11.66 -6.07
C LEU A 332 -18.90 11.76 -6.76
N ILE A 333 -19.94 11.14 -6.18
CA ILE A 333 -21.28 11.11 -6.74
C ILE A 333 -22.05 12.39 -6.43
N GLY A 334 -21.85 13.00 -5.27
CA GLY A 334 -22.56 14.20 -4.80
C GLY A 334 -22.21 15.49 -5.55
N LYS A 335 -21.12 15.52 -6.31
CA LYS A 335 -20.76 16.67 -7.15
C LYS A 335 -21.53 16.67 -8.47
N LYS A 336 -22.53 17.53 -8.58
CA LYS A 336 -23.35 17.74 -9.79
C LYS A 336 -22.55 18.16 -11.03
N ASP A 337 -21.33 18.66 -10.85
CA ASP A 337 -20.44 19.12 -11.94
C ASP A 337 -19.67 17.99 -12.62
N TYR A 338 -19.57 16.80 -11.99
CA TYR A 338 -19.08 15.62 -12.67
C TYR A 338 -20.24 14.95 -13.40
N VAL A 339 -20.32 15.20 -14.70
CA VAL A 339 -21.14 14.39 -15.59
C VAL A 339 -20.49 13.00 -15.65
N ILE A 340 -20.87 12.14 -14.68
CA ILE A 340 -20.52 10.72 -14.76
C ILE A 340 -21.21 10.22 -16.03
N PRO A 341 -20.47 9.76 -17.06
CA PRO A 341 -21.09 9.24 -18.26
C PRO A 341 -22.08 8.12 -17.86
N THR A 342 -23.25 8.12 -18.46
CA THR A 342 -24.33 7.15 -18.11
C THR A 342 -23.84 5.71 -18.13
N TRP A 343 -22.96 5.35 -19.07
CA TRP A 343 -22.36 4.01 -19.15
C TRP A 343 -21.45 3.66 -17.95
N SER A 344 -20.87 4.65 -17.28
CA SER A 344 -19.99 4.40 -16.12
C SER A 344 -20.78 4.19 -14.84
N ILE A 345 -22.01 4.69 -14.74
CA ILE A 345 -22.90 4.45 -13.61
C ILE A 345 -23.24 2.96 -13.52
N ASP A 346 -23.47 2.33 -14.65
CA ASP A 346 -23.84 0.93 -14.72
C ASP A 346 -22.68 -0.01 -14.33
N ILE A 347 -21.42 0.40 -14.58
CA ILE A 347 -20.21 -0.37 -14.22
C ILE A 347 -19.73 -0.07 -12.79
N LEU A 348 -20.17 1.01 -12.19
CA LEU A 348 -19.75 1.46 -10.87
C LEU A 348 -19.86 0.38 -9.77
N PRO A 349 -20.95 -0.43 -9.67
CA PRO A 349 -21.04 -1.50 -8.69
C PRO A 349 -19.93 -2.56 -8.82
N LEU A 350 -19.56 -2.93 -10.05
CA LEU A 350 -18.45 -3.85 -10.30
C LEU A 350 -17.09 -3.22 -9.92
N GLY A 351 -16.91 -1.93 -10.18
CA GLY A 351 -15.75 -1.18 -9.73
C GLY A 351 -15.61 -1.21 -8.21
N LEU A 352 -16.71 -1.09 -7.47
CA LEU A 352 -16.70 -1.19 -6.01
C LEU A 352 -16.47 -2.60 -5.48
N ILE A 353 -16.93 -3.64 -6.18
CA ILE A 353 -16.56 -5.03 -5.86
C ILE A 353 -15.02 -5.17 -5.95
N SER A 354 -14.40 -4.61 -6.99
CA SER A 354 -12.95 -4.66 -7.13
C SER A 354 -12.24 -3.91 -6.01
N VAL A 355 -12.72 -2.73 -5.62
CA VAL A 355 -12.18 -1.95 -4.49
C VAL A 355 -12.35 -2.71 -3.16
N ALA A 356 -13.51 -3.28 -2.90
CA ALA A 356 -13.74 -4.12 -1.72
C ALA A 356 -12.79 -5.33 -1.69
N MET A 357 -12.47 -5.89 -2.86
CA MET A 357 -11.52 -6.99 -2.99
C MET A 357 -10.05 -6.56 -2.86
N LEU A 358 -9.68 -5.31 -3.15
CA LEU A 358 -8.28 -4.84 -3.04
C LEU A 358 -7.73 -4.86 -1.60
N GLY A 359 -8.57 -4.80 -0.57
CA GLY A 359 -8.12 -4.79 0.83
C GLY A 359 -7.64 -6.12 1.37
N PHE A 360 -8.21 -7.22 0.90
CA PHE A 360 -7.95 -8.55 1.42
C PHE A 360 -6.94 -9.40 0.62
N PRO A 361 -6.64 -9.15 -0.66
CA PRO A 361 -5.71 -9.98 -1.41
C PRO A 361 -4.36 -10.11 -0.73
N ALA A 362 -3.80 -9.03 -0.19
CA ALA A 362 -2.50 -9.11 0.49
C ALA A 362 -2.49 -10.16 1.61
N PHE A 363 -3.62 -10.35 2.32
CA PHE A 363 -3.78 -11.36 3.37
C PHE A 363 -4.06 -12.74 2.80
N LEU A 364 -4.86 -12.86 1.76
CA LEU A 364 -5.11 -14.12 1.07
C LEU A 364 -3.83 -14.66 0.43
N PHE A 365 -3.08 -13.83 -0.31
CA PHE A 365 -1.84 -14.20 -0.99
C PHE A 365 -0.66 -14.46 -0.04
N SER A 366 -0.78 -14.14 1.23
CA SER A 366 0.23 -14.37 2.27
C SER A 366 -0.33 -15.06 3.51
N SER A 367 -1.41 -15.82 3.38
CA SER A 367 -2.16 -16.40 4.49
C SER A 367 -1.31 -17.26 5.43
N PHE A 368 -0.41 -18.08 4.92
CA PHE A 368 0.50 -18.90 5.75
C PHE A 368 1.43 -18.04 6.62
N SER A 369 1.82 -16.86 6.14
CA SER A 369 2.68 -15.94 6.90
C SER A 369 1.98 -15.36 8.15
N TYR A 370 0.66 -15.26 8.15
CA TYR A 370 -0.10 -14.82 9.33
C TYR A 370 -0.36 -15.94 10.32
N ILE A 371 -0.42 -17.18 9.84
CA ILE A 371 -0.61 -18.37 10.68
C ILE A 371 0.70 -18.76 11.37
N ARG A 372 1.85 -18.64 10.69
CA ARG A 372 3.22 -18.86 11.20
C ARG A 372 3.39 -20.20 11.90
N ASP A 373 3.82 -20.17 13.20
CA ASP A 373 4.00 -21.37 14.02
C ASP A 373 2.72 -22.20 14.14
N GLY A 374 1.54 -21.56 14.05
CA GLY A 374 0.25 -22.24 13.99
C GLY A 374 0.10 -23.15 12.77
N PHE A 375 0.86 -22.88 11.68
CA PHE A 375 0.86 -23.73 10.50
C PHE A 375 1.39 -25.14 10.79
N ARG A 376 2.36 -25.28 11.73
CA ARG A 376 2.81 -26.58 12.22
C ARG A 376 1.66 -27.41 12.83
N ALA A 377 0.78 -26.76 13.59
CA ALA A 377 -0.37 -27.43 14.17
C ALA A 377 -1.35 -27.92 13.09
N TYR A 378 -1.52 -27.18 11.99
CA TYR A 378 -2.35 -27.61 10.88
C TYR A 378 -1.74 -28.79 10.11
N ILE A 379 -0.42 -28.82 9.95
CA ILE A 379 0.29 -29.93 9.32
C ILE A 379 0.22 -31.20 10.18
N LEU A 380 0.37 -31.07 11.49
CA LEU A 380 0.32 -32.21 12.42
C LEU A 380 -1.11 -32.73 12.64
N SER A 381 -2.13 -31.97 12.23
CA SER A 381 -3.51 -32.40 12.34
C SER A 381 -3.85 -33.44 11.26
N PRO A 382 -4.70 -34.44 11.55
CA PRO A 382 -5.14 -35.47 10.59
C PRO A 382 -6.19 -34.96 9.61
N VAL A 383 -6.19 -33.65 9.30
CA VAL A 383 -7.17 -32.99 8.43
C VAL A 383 -6.66 -32.98 6.99
N PRO A 384 -7.49 -33.28 5.97
CA PRO A 384 -7.12 -33.15 4.57
C PRO A 384 -6.63 -31.74 4.25
N ARG A 385 -5.59 -31.62 3.42
CA ARG A 385 -4.97 -30.31 3.11
C ARG A 385 -5.90 -29.37 2.31
N SER A 386 -6.82 -29.94 1.56
CA SER A 386 -7.95 -29.21 0.96
C SER A 386 -8.79 -28.48 2.01
N ASP A 387 -9.05 -29.12 3.14
CA ASP A 387 -9.85 -28.57 4.23
C ASP A 387 -9.08 -27.51 5.01
N VAL A 388 -7.75 -27.64 5.10
CA VAL A 388 -6.90 -26.58 5.65
C VAL A 388 -7.01 -25.31 4.81
N LEU A 389 -6.85 -25.41 3.48
CA LEU A 389 -7.01 -24.26 2.58
C LEU A 389 -8.44 -23.69 2.63
N PHE A 390 -9.45 -24.56 2.68
CA PHE A 390 -10.84 -24.11 2.79
C PHE A 390 -11.09 -23.34 4.10
N GLY A 391 -10.60 -23.84 5.23
CA GLY A 391 -10.75 -23.15 6.53
C GLY A 391 -10.06 -21.79 6.57
N ILE A 392 -8.87 -21.66 5.95
CA ILE A 392 -8.16 -20.39 5.83
C ILE A 392 -8.96 -19.40 4.98
N ASN A 393 -9.45 -19.84 3.82
CA ASN A 393 -10.25 -18.99 2.93
C ASN A 393 -11.59 -18.58 3.57
N LEU A 394 -12.21 -19.48 4.31
CA LEU A 394 -13.46 -19.21 5.06
C LEU A 394 -13.26 -18.12 6.13
N ALA A 395 -12.11 -18.12 6.82
CA ALA A 395 -11.78 -17.07 7.77
C ALA A 395 -11.68 -15.69 7.12
N MET A 396 -11.21 -15.63 5.87
CA MET A 396 -11.09 -14.38 5.11
C MET A 396 -12.40 -13.98 4.40
N ALA A 397 -13.27 -14.95 4.12
CA ALA A 397 -14.56 -14.70 3.46
C ALA A 397 -15.46 -13.76 4.28
N ILE A 398 -15.57 -14.00 5.58
CA ILE A 398 -16.47 -13.24 6.45
C ILE A 398 -16.17 -11.74 6.43
N PRO A 399 -14.96 -11.26 6.78
CA PRO A 399 -14.68 -9.84 6.74
C PRO A 399 -14.77 -9.25 5.32
N THR A 400 -14.38 -9.99 4.27
CA THR A 400 -14.49 -9.53 2.88
C THR A 400 -15.96 -9.34 2.46
N MET A 401 -16.82 -10.30 2.78
CA MET A 401 -18.26 -10.20 2.46
C MET A 401 -18.92 -9.05 3.20
N ILE A 402 -18.68 -8.92 4.51
CA ILE A 402 -19.25 -7.83 5.32
C ILE A 402 -18.86 -6.48 4.74
N MET A 403 -17.57 -6.30 4.43
CA MET A 403 -17.07 -5.06 3.86
C MET A 403 -17.66 -4.75 2.49
N GLY A 404 -17.65 -5.74 1.59
CA GLY A 404 -18.17 -5.57 0.24
C GLY A 404 -19.68 -5.28 0.23
N TRP A 405 -20.46 -6.00 1.03
CA TRP A 405 -21.91 -5.76 1.12
C TRP A 405 -22.24 -4.40 1.75
N ILE A 406 -21.55 -3.99 2.81
CA ILE A 406 -21.72 -2.65 3.39
C ILE A 406 -21.43 -1.57 2.33
N THR A 407 -20.34 -1.72 1.59
CA THR A 407 -19.97 -0.78 0.53
C THR A 407 -21.05 -0.69 -0.56
N MET A 408 -21.60 -1.84 -0.96
CA MET A 408 -22.67 -1.90 -1.97
C MET A 408 -23.99 -1.29 -1.47
N ILE A 409 -24.35 -1.52 -0.19
CA ILE A 409 -25.53 -0.92 0.42
C ILE A 409 -25.38 0.61 0.47
N ILE A 410 -24.21 1.11 0.87
CA ILE A 410 -23.91 2.55 0.87
C ILE A 410 -24.06 3.10 -0.55
N LEU A 411 -23.49 2.43 -1.56
CA LEU A 411 -23.63 2.88 -2.95
C LEU A 411 -25.08 2.96 -3.38
N GLN A 412 -25.88 1.94 -3.06
CA GLN A 412 -27.30 1.89 -3.42
C GLN A 412 -28.10 3.08 -2.87
N CYS A 413 -27.68 3.65 -1.72
CA CYS A 413 -28.31 4.85 -1.15
C CYS A 413 -28.01 6.12 -1.99
N PHE A 414 -26.88 6.17 -2.69
CA PHE A 414 -26.46 7.34 -3.48
C PHE A 414 -26.74 7.19 -4.98
N VAL A 415 -26.62 5.97 -5.49
CA VAL A 415 -26.87 5.62 -6.89
C VAL A 415 -27.82 4.42 -6.92
N PRO A 416 -29.12 4.66 -6.86
CA PRO A 416 -30.09 3.59 -6.86
C PRO A 416 -30.06 2.86 -8.21
N VAL A 417 -29.71 1.57 -8.15
CA VAL A 417 -29.77 0.63 -9.28
C VAL A 417 -31.01 -0.23 -9.13
N GLY A 418 -31.57 -0.74 -10.21
CA GLY A 418 -32.75 -1.62 -10.15
C GLY A 418 -32.55 -2.82 -9.22
N ALA A 419 -33.60 -3.25 -8.51
CA ALA A 419 -33.52 -4.26 -7.45
C ALA A 419 -32.85 -5.57 -7.90
N PHE A 420 -33.15 -6.05 -9.09
CA PHE A 420 -32.54 -7.27 -9.63
C PHE A 420 -31.03 -7.11 -9.93
N TRP A 421 -30.61 -5.94 -10.43
CA TRP A 421 -29.22 -5.60 -10.65
C TRP A 421 -28.45 -5.50 -9.32
N PHE A 422 -29.07 -4.89 -8.31
CA PHE A 422 -28.48 -4.80 -6.98
C PHE A 422 -28.29 -6.17 -6.34
N LEU A 423 -29.31 -7.03 -6.36
CA LEU A 423 -29.21 -8.39 -5.83
C LEU A 423 -28.19 -9.24 -6.61
N GLY A 424 -28.16 -9.10 -7.94
CA GLY A 424 -27.15 -9.76 -8.77
C GLY A 424 -25.71 -9.35 -8.39
N ASN A 425 -25.46 -8.07 -8.15
CA ASN A 425 -24.16 -7.58 -7.68
C ASN A 425 -23.80 -8.10 -6.28
N LEU A 426 -24.77 -8.21 -5.36
CA LEU A 426 -24.54 -8.82 -4.04
C LEU A 426 -24.11 -10.29 -4.15
N ILE A 427 -24.61 -11.02 -5.15
CA ILE A 427 -24.27 -12.43 -5.41
C ILE A 427 -22.96 -12.54 -6.20
N ALA A 428 -22.65 -11.58 -7.07
CA ALA A 428 -21.40 -11.55 -7.81
C ALA A 428 -20.17 -11.44 -6.89
N LEU A 429 -20.27 -10.74 -5.75
CA LEU A 429 -19.17 -10.59 -4.79
C LEU A 429 -18.64 -11.94 -4.28
N PRO A 430 -19.44 -12.86 -3.70
CA PRO A 430 -18.95 -14.17 -3.29
C PRO A 430 -18.44 -15.02 -4.46
N ALA A 431 -19.02 -14.92 -5.66
CA ALA A 431 -18.50 -15.61 -6.83
C ALA A 431 -17.07 -15.16 -7.18
N CYS A 432 -16.84 -13.85 -7.25
CA CYS A 432 -15.54 -13.26 -7.48
C CYS A 432 -14.53 -13.60 -6.36
N PHE A 433 -14.99 -13.60 -5.10
CA PHE A 433 -14.13 -13.98 -3.98
C PHE A 433 -13.65 -15.44 -4.08
N LEU A 434 -14.51 -16.38 -4.48
CA LEU A 434 -14.11 -17.77 -4.68
C LEU A 434 -13.04 -17.91 -5.77
N LEU A 435 -13.19 -17.18 -6.88
CA LEU A 435 -12.20 -17.14 -7.95
C LEU A 435 -10.88 -16.52 -7.47
N LEU A 436 -10.95 -15.46 -6.69
CA LEU A 436 -9.77 -14.85 -6.08
C LEU A 436 -9.04 -15.82 -5.15
N CYS A 437 -9.78 -16.63 -4.36
CA CYS A 437 -9.20 -17.66 -3.50
C CYS A 437 -8.43 -18.71 -4.30
N ILE A 438 -8.87 -19.08 -5.52
CA ILE A 438 -8.12 -20.01 -6.37
C ILE A 438 -6.75 -19.43 -6.71
N VAL A 439 -6.71 -18.19 -7.19
CA VAL A 439 -5.45 -17.51 -7.55
C VAL A 439 -4.56 -17.33 -6.32
N ALA A 440 -5.15 -16.97 -5.18
CA ALA A 440 -4.43 -16.76 -3.94
C ALA A 440 -3.81 -18.07 -3.40
N ASN A 441 -4.56 -19.14 -3.36
CA ASN A 441 -4.07 -20.46 -2.95
C ASN A 441 -2.94 -20.95 -3.86
N LEU A 442 -3.07 -20.74 -5.17
CA LEU A 442 -2.02 -21.11 -6.14
C LEU A 442 -0.72 -20.35 -5.80
N ILE A 443 -0.78 -19.04 -5.65
CA ILE A 443 0.41 -18.23 -5.33
C ILE A 443 0.98 -18.61 -3.96
N THR A 444 0.14 -18.81 -2.94
CA THR A 444 0.58 -19.11 -1.57
C THR A 444 1.26 -20.49 -1.47
N VAL A 445 0.78 -21.49 -2.22
CA VAL A 445 1.36 -22.84 -2.23
C VAL A 445 2.64 -22.90 -3.05
N PHE A 446 2.68 -22.22 -4.21
CA PHE A 446 3.84 -22.29 -5.11
C PHE A 446 4.94 -21.29 -4.75
N PHE A 447 4.58 -20.15 -4.21
CA PHE A 447 5.49 -19.05 -3.87
C PHE A 447 5.31 -18.59 -2.41
N PRO A 448 5.55 -19.49 -1.42
CA PRO A 448 5.36 -19.16 -0.02
C PRO A 448 6.27 -18.00 0.39
N LEU A 449 5.72 -17.08 1.18
CA LEU A 449 6.41 -15.89 1.65
C LEU A 449 6.38 -15.86 3.18
N GLY A 450 7.51 -15.53 3.81
CA GLY A 450 7.59 -15.25 5.23
C GLY A 450 7.48 -13.75 5.49
N LEU A 451 6.56 -13.32 6.35
CA LEU A 451 6.39 -11.91 6.75
C LEU A 451 6.89 -11.67 8.17
N LYS A 452 7.56 -10.54 8.39
CA LYS A 452 8.01 -10.12 9.71
C LYS A 452 6.81 -9.79 10.61
N ARG A 453 6.86 -10.12 11.90
CA ARG A 453 5.80 -9.81 12.88
C ARG A 453 5.55 -8.31 12.95
N GLY A 454 4.28 -7.90 12.82
CA GLY A 454 3.88 -6.52 12.88
C GLY A 454 4.23 -5.71 11.63
N SER A 455 4.50 -6.39 10.51
CA SER A 455 4.88 -5.75 9.25
C SER A 455 4.41 -6.61 8.07
N MET A 456 4.07 -5.97 6.97
CA MET A 456 3.83 -6.65 5.68
C MET A 456 5.12 -6.88 4.90
N THR A 457 6.29 -6.69 5.53
CA THR A 457 7.55 -6.85 4.81
C THR A 457 7.99 -8.30 4.77
N PRO A 458 8.40 -8.78 3.58
CA PRO A 458 8.99 -10.09 3.45
C PRO A 458 10.29 -10.20 4.26
N VAL A 459 10.47 -11.32 4.96
CA VAL A 459 11.71 -11.63 5.68
C VAL A 459 12.76 -12.16 4.72
N ASN A 460 12.33 -12.95 3.74
CA ASN A 460 13.22 -13.54 2.75
C ASN A 460 13.42 -12.62 1.56
N THR A 461 14.67 -12.47 1.13
CA THR A 461 15.09 -11.69 -0.05
C THR A 461 14.79 -12.38 -1.39
N ARG A 462 13.97 -13.44 -1.39
CA ARG A 462 13.55 -14.10 -2.63
C ARG A 462 12.63 -13.18 -3.41
N VAL A 463 13.10 -12.68 -4.54
CA VAL A 463 12.39 -11.69 -5.35
C VAL A 463 11.13 -12.28 -6.00
N ILE A 464 11.20 -13.53 -6.48
CA ILE A 464 10.09 -14.19 -7.19
C ILE A 464 8.81 -14.26 -6.33
N PRO A 465 8.82 -14.77 -5.09
CA PRO A 465 7.62 -14.77 -4.23
C PRO A 465 7.07 -13.36 -3.97
N VAL A 466 7.96 -12.37 -3.81
CA VAL A 466 7.56 -10.97 -3.61
C VAL A 466 6.89 -10.40 -4.85
N VAL A 467 7.46 -10.62 -6.03
CA VAL A 467 6.87 -10.18 -7.31
C VAL A 467 5.52 -10.87 -7.53
N MET A 468 5.43 -12.19 -7.28
CA MET A 468 4.18 -12.93 -7.41
C MET A 468 3.10 -12.45 -6.42
N LEU A 469 3.49 -12.06 -5.19
CA LEU A 469 2.58 -11.43 -4.25
C LEU A 469 2.03 -10.11 -4.81
N TYR A 470 2.90 -9.21 -5.28
CA TYR A 470 2.46 -7.92 -5.83
C TYR A 470 1.62 -8.08 -7.10
N LEU A 471 2.00 -8.98 -8.00
CA LEU A 471 1.20 -9.31 -9.19
C LEU A 471 -0.16 -9.89 -8.79
N GLY A 472 -0.20 -10.80 -7.82
CA GLY A 472 -1.43 -11.36 -7.28
C GLY A 472 -2.34 -10.29 -6.67
N VAL A 473 -1.78 -9.41 -5.84
CA VAL A 473 -2.54 -8.32 -5.22
C VAL A 473 -3.07 -7.34 -6.25
N MET A 474 -2.26 -7.00 -7.27
CA MET A 474 -2.67 -6.02 -8.29
C MET A 474 -3.60 -6.62 -9.36
N LEU A 475 -3.28 -7.79 -9.89
CA LEU A 475 -4.02 -8.39 -10.99
C LEU A 475 -5.07 -9.40 -10.56
N GLY A 476 -4.89 -10.06 -9.41
CA GLY A 476 -5.80 -11.09 -8.91
C GLY A 476 -7.26 -10.64 -8.82
N PRO A 477 -7.57 -9.49 -8.20
CA PRO A 477 -8.94 -8.97 -8.16
C PRO A 477 -9.53 -8.72 -9.54
N PHE A 478 -8.76 -8.19 -10.49
CA PHE A 478 -9.23 -7.99 -11.86
C PHE A 478 -9.52 -9.30 -12.57
N VAL A 479 -8.62 -10.29 -12.45
CA VAL A 479 -8.83 -11.62 -13.04
C VAL A 479 -10.06 -12.30 -12.44
N ALA A 480 -10.26 -12.19 -11.13
CA ALA A 480 -11.43 -12.74 -10.44
C ALA A 480 -12.74 -12.04 -10.84
N LEU A 481 -12.66 -10.76 -11.20
CA LEU A 481 -13.82 -9.95 -11.61
C LEU A 481 -14.22 -10.19 -13.07
N LEU A 482 -13.30 -10.64 -13.94
CA LEU A 482 -13.56 -10.82 -15.38
C LEU A 482 -14.86 -11.56 -15.71
N PRO A 483 -15.17 -12.73 -15.10
CA PRO A 483 -16.41 -13.44 -15.43
C PRO A 483 -17.66 -12.63 -15.07
N ALA A 484 -17.64 -11.93 -13.94
CA ALA A 484 -18.75 -11.06 -13.53
C ALA A 484 -18.91 -9.85 -14.46
N MET A 485 -17.79 -9.26 -14.91
CA MET A 485 -17.81 -8.19 -15.91
C MET A 485 -18.39 -8.67 -17.25
N VAL A 486 -18.00 -9.85 -17.71
CA VAL A 486 -18.55 -10.42 -18.96
C VAL A 486 -20.07 -10.61 -18.85
N VAL A 487 -20.55 -11.19 -17.76
CA VAL A 487 -21.99 -11.35 -17.52
C VAL A 487 -22.71 -10.00 -17.48
N HIS A 488 -22.13 -9.03 -16.78
CA HIS A 488 -22.72 -7.69 -16.63
C HIS A 488 -22.82 -6.95 -17.98
N ILE A 489 -21.71 -6.90 -18.73
CA ILE A 489 -21.65 -6.23 -20.04
C ILE A 489 -22.56 -6.94 -21.05
N ALA A 490 -22.55 -8.27 -21.08
CA ALA A 490 -23.42 -9.04 -21.97
C ALA A 490 -24.90 -8.73 -21.70
N MET A 491 -25.30 -8.64 -20.42
CA MET A 491 -26.67 -8.32 -20.05
C MET A 491 -27.06 -6.89 -20.43
N GLN A 492 -26.17 -5.91 -20.23
CA GLN A 492 -26.42 -4.54 -20.68
C GLN A 492 -26.61 -4.43 -22.20
N LEU A 493 -25.82 -5.18 -22.97
CA LEU A 493 -25.96 -5.23 -24.42
C LEU A 493 -27.29 -5.85 -24.85
N VAL A 494 -27.71 -6.93 -24.18
CA VAL A 494 -28.99 -7.61 -24.43
C VAL A 494 -30.15 -6.67 -24.08
N GLU A 495 -30.13 -6.03 -22.91
CA GLU A 495 -31.18 -5.11 -22.48
C GLU A 495 -31.30 -3.91 -23.43
N LYS A 496 -30.17 -3.37 -23.88
CA LYS A 496 -30.14 -2.28 -24.89
C LYS A 496 -30.66 -2.71 -26.25
N SER A 497 -30.38 -3.95 -26.68
CA SER A 497 -30.82 -4.46 -27.98
C SER A 497 -32.30 -4.82 -28.01
N MET A 498 -32.82 -5.35 -26.89
CA MET A 498 -34.21 -5.80 -26.79
C MET A 498 -35.20 -4.71 -26.32
N GLY A 499 -34.67 -3.63 -25.71
CA GLY A 499 -35.47 -2.51 -25.20
C GLY A 499 -36.34 -2.84 -23.97
N TRP A 500 -36.13 -4.01 -23.36
CA TRP A 500 -36.90 -4.47 -22.20
C TRP A 500 -36.02 -4.69 -20.98
N PRO A 501 -36.46 -4.32 -19.75
CA PRO A 501 -35.66 -4.49 -18.54
C PRO A 501 -35.51 -5.98 -18.20
N MET A 502 -34.36 -6.56 -18.40
CA MET A 502 -34.07 -7.98 -18.17
C MET A 502 -33.20 -8.22 -16.91
N GLY A 503 -33.27 -7.36 -15.90
CA GLY A 503 -32.52 -7.50 -14.66
C GLY A 503 -32.69 -8.84 -13.94
N TRP A 504 -33.87 -9.49 -14.07
CA TRP A 504 -34.10 -10.83 -13.53
C TRP A 504 -33.17 -11.89 -14.17
N LEU A 505 -32.85 -11.75 -15.46
CA LEU A 505 -31.95 -12.65 -16.15
C LEU A 505 -30.51 -12.45 -15.65
N TYR A 506 -30.11 -11.20 -15.38
CA TYR A 506 -28.83 -10.89 -14.74
C TYR A 506 -28.70 -11.59 -13.38
N LEU A 507 -29.77 -11.57 -12.55
CA LEU A 507 -29.78 -12.28 -11.27
C LEU A 507 -29.58 -13.79 -11.45
N ILE A 508 -30.26 -14.41 -12.42
CA ILE A 508 -30.09 -15.85 -12.72
C ILE A 508 -28.65 -16.14 -13.17
N LEU A 509 -28.10 -15.34 -14.07
CA LEU A 509 -26.75 -15.54 -14.57
C LEU A 509 -25.69 -15.37 -13.46
N THR A 510 -25.88 -14.44 -12.54
CA THR A 510 -24.99 -14.30 -11.39
C THR A 510 -25.11 -15.46 -10.39
N LEU A 511 -26.28 -16.05 -10.23
CA LEU A 511 -26.46 -17.30 -9.47
C LEU A 511 -25.76 -18.48 -10.13
N VAL A 512 -25.88 -18.61 -11.45
CA VAL A 512 -25.14 -19.61 -12.23
C VAL A 512 -23.63 -19.38 -12.09
N LEU A 513 -23.18 -18.14 -12.20
CA LEU A 513 -21.77 -17.79 -12.00
C LEU A 513 -21.27 -18.20 -10.61
N LEU A 514 -22.06 -17.96 -9.56
CA LEU A 514 -21.72 -18.38 -8.20
C LEU A 514 -21.58 -19.90 -8.09
N LEU A 515 -22.53 -20.64 -8.67
CA LEU A 515 -22.52 -22.11 -8.68
C LEU A 515 -21.28 -22.64 -9.42
N VAL A 516 -21.00 -22.13 -10.61
CA VAL A 516 -19.82 -22.50 -11.40
C VAL A 516 -18.55 -22.17 -10.63
N SER A 517 -18.43 -20.95 -10.07
CA SER A 517 -17.28 -20.54 -9.27
C SER A 517 -17.07 -21.46 -8.07
N TRP A 518 -18.14 -21.90 -7.40
CA TRP A 518 -18.07 -22.85 -6.30
C TRP A 518 -17.56 -24.22 -6.74
N LEU A 519 -18.07 -24.75 -7.85
CA LEU A 519 -17.63 -26.05 -8.37
C LEU A 519 -16.15 -26.03 -8.79
N VAL A 520 -15.72 -24.97 -9.50
CA VAL A 520 -14.32 -24.80 -9.90
C VAL A 520 -13.42 -24.63 -8.67
N TYR A 521 -13.85 -23.86 -7.70
CA TYR A 521 -13.15 -23.68 -6.44
C TYR A 521 -12.98 -24.98 -5.65
N ARG A 522 -14.05 -25.77 -5.50
CA ARG A 522 -13.98 -27.08 -4.81
C ARG A 522 -13.04 -28.04 -5.50
N LYS A 523 -13.05 -28.11 -6.83
CA LYS A 523 -12.11 -28.92 -7.60
C LYS A 523 -10.67 -28.44 -7.41
N SER A 524 -10.44 -27.15 -7.50
CA SER A 524 -9.10 -26.56 -7.30
C SER A 524 -8.54 -26.81 -5.89
N LEU A 525 -9.40 -26.81 -4.85
CA LEU A 525 -8.98 -27.10 -3.47
C LEU A 525 -8.39 -28.50 -3.32
N VAL A 526 -8.96 -29.50 -3.99
CA VAL A 526 -8.45 -30.87 -3.92
C VAL A 526 -7.07 -30.96 -4.58
N GLU A 527 -6.90 -30.37 -5.76
CA GLU A 527 -5.63 -30.35 -6.46
C GLU A 527 -4.55 -29.57 -5.70
N LEU A 528 -4.88 -28.36 -5.24
CA LEU A 528 -3.97 -27.51 -4.48
C LEU A 528 -3.66 -28.10 -3.09
N GLY A 529 -4.60 -28.82 -2.48
CA GLY A 529 -4.36 -29.58 -1.25
C GLY A 529 -3.30 -30.67 -1.44
N ASN A 530 -3.33 -31.40 -2.54
CA ASN A 530 -2.31 -32.39 -2.91
C ASN A 530 -0.93 -31.73 -3.13
N TRP A 531 -0.90 -30.56 -3.77
CA TRP A 531 0.33 -29.79 -3.94
C TRP A 531 0.85 -29.25 -2.62
N LEU A 532 -0.03 -28.77 -1.74
CA LEU A 532 0.32 -28.30 -0.40
C LEU A 532 1.00 -29.43 0.40
N TRP A 533 0.43 -30.65 0.39
CA TRP A 533 1.02 -31.79 1.07
C TRP A 533 2.44 -32.10 0.59
N ARG A 534 2.68 -32.06 -0.71
CA ARG A 534 4.02 -32.30 -1.30
C ARG A 534 5.03 -31.21 -0.93
N LYS A 535 4.59 -29.98 -0.68
CA LYS A 535 5.44 -28.81 -0.43
C LYS A 535 5.51 -28.39 1.04
N GLU A 536 4.84 -29.09 1.94
CA GLU A 536 4.81 -28.79 3.38
C GLU A 536 6.19 -28.48 3.99
N PRO A 537 7.24 -29.30 3.77
CA PRO A 537 8.55 -29.04 4.39
C PRO A 537 9.15 -27.70 3.92
N ALA A 538 9.03 -27.42 2.62
CA ALA A 538 9.56 -26.19 2.03
C ALA A 538 8.79 -24.94 2.50
N ILE A 539 7.47 -25.07 2.69
CA ILE A 539 6.62 -23.99 3.20
C ILE A 539 6.94 -23.72 4.67
N LEU A 540 7.08 -24.79 5.49
CA LEU A 540 7.46 -24.70 6.90
C LEU A 540 8.79 -23.97 7.08
N ASP A 541 9.80 -24.31 6.28
CA ASP A 541 11.11 -23.67 6.34
C ASP A 541 11.02 -22.15 6.11
N VAL A 542 10.15 -21.72 5.19
CA VAL A 542 9.96 -20.30 4.88
C VAL A 542 9.13 -19.56 5.95
N VAL A 543 8.11 -20.23 6.54
CA VAL A 543 7.10 -19.57 7.38
C VAL A 543 7.44 -19.66 8.86
N ALA A 544 8.03 -20.78 9.33
CA ALA A 544 8.31 -21.04 10.74
C ALA A 544 9.72 -20.62 11.18
N ASN A 545 10.71 -20.64 10.28
CA ASN A 545 12.09 -20.27 10.60
C ASN A 545 12.36 -18.76 10.41
N ILE A 546 11.41 -17.93 10.76
CA ILE A 546 11.55 -16.46 10.69
C ILE A 546 12.29 -16.01 11.94
N PRO A 547 13.49 -15.41 11.84
CA PRO A 547 14.18 -14.85 13.01
C PRO A 547 13.31 -13.73 13.61
N GLU A 548 13.13 -13.79 14.94
CA GLU A 548 12.37 -12.81 15.73
C GLU A 548 12.94 -11.39 15.65
#